data_29362e0fa2c514777301cf64cb8c3887
#
_entry.id   29362e0fa2c514777301cf64cb8c3887
#
_cell.length_a   1.000
_cell.length_b   1.000
_cell.length_c   1.000
_cell.angle_alpha   90.00
_cell.angle_beta   90.00
_cell.angle_gamma   90.00
#
_symmetry.space_group_name_H-M   'P 1'
#
loop_
_entity.id
_entity.type
_entity.pdbx_description
1 polymer ?
#
loop_
_entity_poly.entity_id
_entity_poly.type
_entity_poly.pdbx_seq_one_letter_code
_entity_poly.pdbx_strand_id
1 'polypeptide(L)'
;MRYLTAGESHGPRLTAIIEGVPAGLPLSEEDINKELKRRQGGYGRGARMKIESDRVEITSGVRHGLTMGGPITLNVTNLDHQKWLEIMNVAPVEEKKKNLRKITKPRPGHADLVGGMKYRFDDLRNSLERSSARETTMRVAVGAVAKRILEEIGVEVASHIVNFGGIEIAIPENLTVSEIKEKAGQSEVSIVVPEQEEAVKAYIDQVKKDGDTIGGIVETLVGGVPVGLGSYVQWDKKLDAKIAQGVVSINAFKGVEFGLGFEAGRLKGSQVMDEIVWSEEAGYTRRTNNLGGFEGGMTNGEPILVRGVMKPIPTLYKPLMSVDIETHEPYKATVERSDPTALPAAGVVMEAVVATVLATEVLEKFSSDNLEELKEAVAKHRDFTKNF
;
A
#
# COMPACT_ATOMS: atom_id res chain seq x y z
N MET A 1 -1.60 -3.69 -16.75
CA MET A 1 -0.99 -2.41 -16.34
C MET A 1 0.40 -2.66 -15.74
N ARG A 2 1.42 -1.89 -16.11
CA ARG A 2 2.80 -1.98 -15.57
C ARG A 2 3.26 -0.59 -15.14
N TYR A 3 4.12 -0.50 -14.13
CA TYR A 3 4.65 0.79 -13.71
C TYR A 3 6.10 0.68 -13.20
N LEU A 4 6.82 1.80 -13.26
CA LEU A 4 8.11 2.01 -12.64
C LEU A 4 8.05 3.22 -11.73
N THR A 5 8.74 3.17 -10.60
CA THR A 5 8.92 4.31 -9.71
C THR A 5 10.39 4.68 -9.60
N ALA A 6 10.68 5.96 -9.51
CA ALA A 6 12.02 6.51 -9.33
C ALA A 6 12.01 7.66 -8.33
N GLY A 7 13.20 8.03 -7.83
CA GLY A 7 13.42 9.12 -6.89
C GLY A 7 13.84 8.66 -5.50
N GLU A 8 14.56 9.51 -4.83
CA GLU A 8 15.12 9.34 -3.49
C GLU A 8 14.30 10.14 -2.48
N SER A 9 14.39 9.76 -1.19
CA SER A 9 13.63 10.40 -0.10
C SER A 9 13.83 11.91 -0.01
N HIS A 10 15.05 12.37 -0.26
CA HIS A 10 15.43 13.79 -0.21
C HIS A 10 15.93 14.31 -1.57
N GLY A 11 15.75 13.53 -2.65
CA GLY A 11 15.96 13.96 -4.03
C GLY A 11 14.94 15.03 -4.46
N PRO A 12 15.09 15.63 -5.65
CA PRO A 12 14.25 16.78 -6.08
C PRO A 12 12.78 16.40 -6.26
N ARG A 13 12.49 15.17 -6.68
CA ARG A 13 11.13 14.69 -6.93
C ARG A 13 11.05 13.17 -6.93
N LEU A 14 9.84 12.68 -6.80
CA LEU A 14 9.48 11.29 -7.04
C LEU A 14 8.73 11.21 -8.37
N THR A 15 8.96 10.15 -9.13
CA THR A 15 8.36 9.94 -10.44
C THR A 15 7.80 8.53 -10.57
N ALA A 16 6.66 8.39 -11.23
CA ALA A 16 6.17 7.11 -11.72
C ALA A 16 5.81 7.20 -13.21
N ILE A 17 6.04 6.12 -13.93
CA ILE A 17 5.54 5.95 -15.31
C ILE A 17 4.65 4.72 -15.31
N ILE A 18 3.42 4.87 -15.80
CA ILE A 18 2.40 3.83 -15.88
C ILE A 18 2.08 3.57 -17.34
N GLU A 19 2.03 2.31 -17.75
CA GLU A 19 1.57 1.90 -19.09
C GLU A 19 0.45 0.86 -19.02
N GLY A 20 -0.34 0.76 -20.07
CA GLY A 20 -1.46 -0.18 -20.19
C GLY A 20 -2.73 0.31 -19.47
N VAL A 21 -2.91 1.63 -19.31
CA VAL A 21 -4.18 2.22 -18.89
C VAL A 21 -5.05 2.45 -20.14
N PRO A 22 -6.31 1.99 -20.15
CA PRO A 22 -7.20 2.18 -21.29
C PRO A 22 -7.40 3.66 -21.64
N ALA A 23 -7.58 3.98 -22.91
CA ALA A 23 -7.99 5.31 -23.34
C ALA A 23 -9.41 5.63 -22.86
N GLY A 24 -9.69 6.91 -22.63
CA GLY A 24 -11.02 7.39 -22.24
C GLY A 24 -11.34 7.29 -20.75
N LEU A 25 -10.41 6.85 -19.91
CA LEU A 25 -10.60 6.89 -18.45
C LEU A 25 -10.60 8.35 -17.97
N PRO A 26 -11.66 8.83 -17.29
CA PRO A 26 -11.62 10.10 -16.60
C PRO A 26 -10.58 10.11 -15.50
N LEU A 27 -9.60 11.00 -15.61
CA LEU A 27 -8.49 11.12 -14.67
C LEU A 27 -8.04 12.57 -14.52
N SER A 28 -7.96 13.03 -13.28
CA SER A 28 -7.45 14.34 -12.89
C SER A 28 -6.37 14.21 -11.82
N GLU A 29 -5.57 15.27 -11.66
CA GLU A 29 -4.61 15.38 -10.55
C GLU A 29 -5.32 15.34 -9.19
N GLU A 30 -6.55 15.84 -9.09
CA GLU A 30 -7.31 15.85 -7.85
C GLU A 30 -7.74 14.43 -7.42
N ASP A 31 -8.02 13.54 -8.36
CA ASP A 31 -8.32 12.13 -8.04
C ASP A 31 -7.12 11.47 -7.34
N ILE A 32 -5.91 11.79 -7.79
CA ILE A 32 -4.67 11.29 -7.19
C ILE A 32 -4.34 12.03 -5.88
N ASN A 33 -4.51 13.35 -5.85
CA ASN A 33 -4.20 14.19 -4.69
C ASN A 33 -5.05 13.85 -3.47
N LYS A 34 -6.30 13.40 -3.65
CA LYS A 34 -7.13 12.88 -2.55
C LYS A 34 -6.46 11.69 -1.85
N GLU A 35 -5.95 10.74 -2.60
CA GLU A 35 -5.27 9.56 -2.06
C GLU A 35 -3.92 9.92 -1.41
N LEU A 36 -3.16 10.82 -2.03
CA LEU A 36 -1.92 11.34 -1.45
C LEU A 36 -2.16 12.05 -0.11
N LYS A 37 -3.23 12.85 -0.02
CA LYS A 37 -3.65 13.52 1.22
C LYS A 37 -4.04 12.50 2.30
N ARG A 38 -4.80 11.45 1.97
CA ARG A 38 -5.12 10.35 2.90
C ARG A 38 -3.85 9.70 3.45
N ARG A 39 -2.87 9.40 2.58
CA ARG A 39 -1.58 8.83 2.99
C ARG A 39 -0.80 9.74 3.96
N GLN A 40 -0.91 11.04 3.81
CA GLN A 40 -0.22 12.01 4.68
C GLN A 40 -0.94 12.25 6.01
N GLY A 41 -2.21 11.89 6.13
CA GLY A 41 -3.02 12.02 7.32
C GLY A 41 -2.72 10.96 8.39
N GLY A 42 -3.51 11.00 9.45
CA GLY A 42 -3.49 10.07 10.58
C GLY A 42 -2.81 10.62 11.82
N TYR A 43 -3.26 10.11 12.99
CA TYR A 43 -2.72 10.48 14.30
C TYR A 43 -1.28 9.99 14.48
N GLY A 44 -0.49 10.72 15.24
CA GLY A 44 0.91 10.37 15.53
C GLY A 44 1.90 10.74 14.41
N ARG A 45 1.44 11.41 13.34
CA ARG A 45 2.33 11.83 12.23
C ARG A 45 3.26 12.97 12.64
N GLY A 46 4.52 12.86 12.24
CA GLY A 46 5.57 13.79 12.61
C GLY A 46 5.63 15.08 11.80
N ALA A 47 6.58 15.94 12.16
CA ALA A 47 6.76 17.27 11.58
C ALA A 47 6.99 17.26 10.06
N ARG A 48 7.52 16.18 9.46
CA ARG A 48 7.73 16.06 8.01
C ARG A 48 6.42 16.18 7.24
N MET A 49 5.33 15.62 7.76
CA MET A 49 4.01 15.70 7.13
C MET A 49 3.43 17.11 7.10
N LYS A 50 3.93 18.02 7.95
CA LYS A 50 3.57 19.44 7.91
C LYS A 50 4.35 20.22 6.86
N ILE A 51 5.52 19.71 6.45
CA ILE A 51 6.38 20.34 5.43
C ILE A 51 5.97 19.87 4.03
N GLU A 52 5.76 18.57 3.88
CA GLU A 52 5.40 17.96 2.60
C GLU A 52 3.89 18.09 2.36
N SER A 53 3.52 18.77 1.30
CA SER A 53 2.18 18.78 0.74
C SER A 53 2.24 18.08 -0.61
N ASP A 54 2.10 16.76 -0.59
CA ASP A 54 2.23 15.94 -1.80
C ASP A 54 1.13 16.31 -2.78
N ARG A 55 1.54 16.86 -3.92
CA ARG A 55 0.70 17.12 -5.08
C ARG A 55 1.33 16.51 -6.30
N VAL A 56 0.54 15.75 -7.04
CA VAL A 56 0.96 15.16 -8.28
C VAL A 56 0.87 16.18 -9.41
N GLU A 57 1.81 16.08 -10.34
CA GLU A 57 1.78 16.71 -11.66
C GLU A 57 1.71 15.60 -12.70
N ILE A 58 0.69 15.61 -13.56
CA ILE A 58 0.55 14.69 -14.70
C ILE A 58 1.21 15.34 -15.91
N THR A 59 2.32 14.78 -16.38
CA THR A 59 3.11 15.38 -17.48
C THR A 59 2.96 14.66 -18.82
N SER A 60 2.26 13.52 -18.85
CA SER A 60 1.92 12.80 -20.09
C SER A 60 0.74 11.85 -19.91
N GLY A 61 0.15 11.39 -21.00
CA GLY A 61 -0.84 10.31 -21.05
C GLY A 61 -2.28 10.74 -20.78
N VAL A 62 -2.53 12.00 -20.40
CA VAL A 62 -3.88 12.55 -20.15
C VAL A 62 -4.06 13.85 -20.94
N ARG A 63 -5.24 14.02 -21.55
CA ARG A 63 -5.62 15.26 -22.25
C ARG A 63 -7.09 15.53 -22.05
N HIS A 64 -7.43 16.78 -21.69
CA HIS A 64 -8.81 17.20 -21.43
C HIS A 64 -9.54 16.30 -20.42
N GLY A 65 -8.82 15.82 -19.39
CA GLY A 65 -9.38 14.99 -18.32
C GLY A 65 -9.58 13.51 -18.68
N LEU A 66 -9.12 13.06 -19.86
CA LEU A 66 -9.23 11.69 -20.31
C LEU A 66 -7.86 11.09 -20.65
N THR A 67 -7.64 9.83 -20.30
CA THR A 67 -6.44 9.09 -20.69
C THR A 67 -6.41 8.86 -22.21
N MET A 68 -5.21 8.75 -22.78
CA MET A 68 -5.01 8.59 -24.23
C MET A 68 -4.51 7.20 -24.64
N GLY A 69 -4.41 6.24 -23.69
CA GLY A 69 -3.85 4.91 -23.95
C GLY A 69 -2.31 4.83 -23.95
N GLY A 70 -1.63 5.97 -23.97
CA GLY A 70 -0.17 6.06 -23.89
C GLY A 70 0.34 6.06 -22.44
N PRO A 71 1.68 6.01 -22.23
CA PRO A 71 2.26 6.07 -20.90
C PRO A 71 1.89 7.34 -20.14
N ILE A 72 1.46 7.19 -18.88
CA ILE A 72 1.15 8.28 -17.97
C ILE A 72 2.37 8.53 -17.07
N THR A 73 2.87 9.76 -17.05
CA THR A 73 3.96 10.17 -16.16
C THR A 73 3.41 11.03 -15.03
N LEU A 74 3.68 10.58 -13.79
CA LEU A 74 3.32 11.23 -12.55
C LEU A 74 4.57 11.73 -11.84
N ASN A 75 4.56 12.98 -11.39
CA ASN A 75 5.65 13.58 -10.63
C ASN A 75 5.12 14.18 -9.31
N VAL A 76 5.89 14.02 -8.24
CA VAL A 76 5.64 14.69 -6.95
C VAL A 76 6.94 15.38 -6.52
N THR A 77 6.92 16.68 -6.36
CA THR A 77 8.07 17.47 -5.91
C THR A 77 8.32 17.26 -4.42
N ASN A 78 9.57 17.03 -4.02
CA ASN A 78 9.98 16.97 -2.62
C ASN A 78 10.31 18.38 -2.11
N LEU A 79 9.46 18.95 -1.27
CA LEU A 79 9.66 20.31 -0.73
C LEU A 79 10.86 20.40 0.21
N ASP A 80 11.17 19.34 0.95
CA ASP A 80 12.35 19.28 1.86
C ASP A 80 13.69 19.27 1.09
N HIS A 81 13.69 18.98 -0.22
CA HIS A 81 14.90 18.94 -1.07
C HIS A 81 15.73 20.21 -1.02
N GLN A 82 15.12 21.36 -0.82
CA GLN A 82 15.82 22.65 -0.72
C GLN A 82 16.91 22.64 0.38
N LYS A 83 16.76 21.83 1.40
CA LYS A 83 17.75 21.66 2.50
C LYS A 83 18.80 20.59 2.19
N TRP A 84 18.71 19.94 1.02
CA TRP A 84 19.51 18.78 0.63
C TRP A 84 20.29 18.98 -0.67
N LEU A 85 20.26 20.19 -1.25
CA LEU A 85 20.85 20.49 -2.56
C LEU A 85 22.31 20.07 -2.70
N GLU A 86 23.13 20.29 -1.66
CA GLU A 86 24.53 19.88 -1.70
C GLU A 86 24.71 18.38 -1.42
N ILE A 87 23.87 17.79 -0.57
CA ILE A 87 23.97 16.39 -0.13
C ILE A 87 23.47 15.45 -1.22
N MET A 88 22.39 15.83 -1.91
CA MET A 88 21.76 15.04 -2.97
C MET A 88 22.12 15.56 -4.37
N ASN A 89 23.26 16.23 -4.50
CA ASN A 89 23.72 16.75 -5.79
C ASN A 89 24.10 15.61 -6.74
N VAL A 90 23.60 15.66 -7.97
CA VAL A 90 23.94 14.70 -9.03
C VAL A 90 25.39 14.90 -9.54
N ALA A 91 25.87 16.15 -9.58
CA ALA A 91 27.23 16.45 -9.98
C ALA A 91 28.24 16.10 -8.87
N PRO A 92 29.51 15.81 -9.24
CA PRO A 92 30.57 15.63 -8.26
C PRO A 92 30.70 16.82 -7.30
N VAL A 93 30.88 16.52 -6.04
CA VAL A 93 31.10 17.53 -4.98
C VAL A 93 32.47 17.37 -4.35
N GLU A 94 32.96 18.43 -3.70
CA GLU A 94 34.23 18.40 -2.94
C GLU A 94 34.18 17.33 -1.85
N GLU A 95 35.35 16.74 -1.51
CA GLU A 95 35.46 15.63 -0.55
C GLU A 95 34.84 15.98 0.82
N LYS A 96 35.03 17.21 1.29
CA LYS A 96 34.43 17.70 2.55
C LYS A 96 32.92 17.66 2.53
N LYS A 97 32.30 17.85 1.38
CA LYS A 97 30.82 17.85 1.20
C LYS A 97 30.26 16.46 1.09
N LYS A 98 31.03 15.48 0.61
CA LYS A 98 30.61 14.06 0.57
C LYS A 98 30.29 13.49 1.96
N ASN A 99 30.99 13.96 2.98
CA ASN A 99 30.82 13.50 4.36
C ASN A 99 29.66 14.20 5.10
N LEU A 100 29.02 15.20 4.46
CA LEU A 100 27.83 15.82 5.03
C LEU A 100 26.69 14.79 5.12
N ARG A 101 26.22 14.55 6.35
CA ARG A 101 25.16 13.55 6.64
C ARG A 101 25.48 12.13 6.19
N LYS A 102 26.76 11.75 6.09
CA LYS A 102 27.16 10.36 5.89
C LYS A 102 26.61 9.47 7.02
N ILE A 103 26.14 8.30 6.67
CA ILE A 103 25.60 7.30 7.61
C ILE A 103 26.54 6.11 7.64
N THR A 104 27.14 5.87 8.82
CA THR A 104 28.02 4.72 9.09
C THR A 104 27.46 3.77 10.16
N LYS A 105 26.35 4.15 10.82
CA LYS A 105 25.72 3.42 11.94
C LYS A 105 24.36 2.91 11.53
N PRO A 106 24.28 1.69 10.94
CA PRO A 106 23.05 1.15 10.38
C PRO A 106 21.98 0.93 11.45
N ARG A 107 20.72 1.11 11.07
CA ARG A 107 19.57 0.83 11.92
C ARG A 107 19.22 -0.65 11.88
N PRO A 108 19.07 -1.32 13.03
CA PRO A 108 18.54 -2.69 13.08
C PRO A 108 17.16 -2.77 12.41
N GLY A 109 16.96 -3.79 11.57
CA GLY A 109 15.71 -4.01 10.87
C GLY A 109 15.42 -3.07 9.69
N HIS A 110 16.40 -2.25 9.28
CA HIS A 110 16.35 -1.41 8.07
C HIS A 110 17.26 -1.95 6.95
N ALA A 111 17.11 -1.41 5.74
CA ALA A 111 17.92 -1.82 4.58
C ALA A 111 19.37 -1.31 4.61
N ASP A 112 19.74 -0.46 5.56
CA ASP A 112 21.01 0.29 5.57
C ASP A 112 22.22 -0.61 5.37
N LEU A 113 22.47 -1.56 6.29
CA LEU A 113 23.66 -2.42 6.27
C LEU A 113 23.65 -3.37 5.09
N VAL A 114 22.55 -4.09 4.88
CA VAL A 114 22.42 -5.10 3.82
C VAL A 114 22.51 -4.43 2.43
N GLY A 115 21.91 -3.26 2.29
CA GLY A 115 22.01 -2.46 1.06
C GLY A 115 23.43 -1.98 0.80
N GLY A 116 24.14 -1.50 1.86
CA GLY A 116 25.55 -1.13 1.79
C GLY A 116 26.42 -2.29 1.32
N MET A 117 26.25 -3.48 1.91
CA MET A 117 26.96 -4.69 1.52
C MET A 117 26.66 -5.10 0.07
N LYS A 118 25.37 -5.10 -0.32
CA LYS A 118 24.92 -5.52 -1.65
C LYS A 118 25.50 -4.66 -2.77
N TYR A 119 25.48 -3.34 -2.57
CA TYR A 119 25.87 -2.37 -3.59
C TYR A 119 27.28 -1.79 -3.36
N ARG A 120 28.00 -2.23 -2.31
CA ARG A 120 29.34 -1.81 -1.92
C ARG A 120 29.41 -0.32 -1.63
N PHE A 121 28.44 0.17 -0.85
CA PHE A 121 28.44 1.56 -0.40
C PHE A 121 29.20 1.73 0.92
N ASP A 122 30.04 2.73 0.99
CA ASP A 122 30.71 3.23 2.19
C ASP A 122 29.90 4.32 2.93
N ASP A 123 28.86 4.83 2.26
CA ASP A 123 27.83 5.69 2.84
C ASP A 123 26.47 5.00 2.74
N LEU A 124 25.95 4.56 3.88
CA LEU A 124 24.66 3.86 3.97
C LEU A 124 23.47 4.76 3.64
N ARG A 125 23.69 6.08 3.51
CA ARG A 125 22.66 7.01 3.01
C ARG A 125 22.16 6.61 1.63
N ASN A 126 23.02 6.12 0.76
CA ASN A 126 22.62 5.67 -0.58
C ASN A 126 21.53 4.58 -0.52
N SER A 127 21.64 3.64 0.42
CA SER A 127 20.60 2.63 0.66
C SER A 127 19.36 3.24 1.30
N LEU A 128 19.54 4.14 2.29
CA LEU A 128 18.44 4.77 3.02
C LEU A 128 17.54 5.60 2.09
N GLU A 129 18.11 6.38 1.19
CA GLU A 129 17.36 7.30 0.34
C GLU A 129 16.33 6.57 -0.52
N ARG A 130 16.68 5.45 -1.15
CA ARG A 130 15.75 4.69 -1.99
C ARG A 130 14.88 3.72 -1.20
N SER A 131 15.36 3.15 -0.09
CA SER A 131 14.59 2.22 0.74
C SER A 131 13.60 2.90 1.69
N SER A 132 13.58 4.22 1.71
CA SER A 132 12.66 5.01 2.52
C SER A 132 11.20 4.79 2.12
N ALA A 133 10.29 4.77 3.12
CA ALA A 133 8.86 4.72 2.89
C ALA A 133 8.31 5.93 2.08
N ARG A 134 9.14 6.94 1.80
CA ARG A 134 8.79 8.05 0.90
C ARG A 134 8.44 7.57 -0.51
N GLU A 135 9.05 6.47 -0.98
CA GLU A 135 8.75 5.86 -2.29
C GLU A 135 7.28 5.44 -2.41
N THR A 136 6.60 5.10 -1.29
CA THR A 136 5.20 4.70 -1.28
C THR A 136 4.25 5.82 -1.71
N THR A 137 4.69 7.09 -1.73
CA THR A 137 3.95 8.19 -2.36
C THR A 137 3.61 7.86 -3.81
N MET A 138 4.57 7.33 -4.57
CA MET A 138 4.31 6.96 -5.96
C MET A 138 3.49 5.69 -6.09
N ARG A 139 3.59 4.74 -5.16
CA ARG A 139 2.67 3.59 -5.14
C ARG A 139 1.22 4.01 -4.93
N VAL A 140 0.98 4.99 -4.05
CA VAL A 140 -0.36 5.56 -3.83
C VAL A 140 -0.84 6.33 -5.05
N ALA A 141 0.03 7.11 -5.70
CA ALA A 141 -0.32 7.81 -6.93
C ALA A 141 -0.71 6.84 -8.07
N VAL A 142 0.06 5.76 -8.26
CA VAL A 142 -0.27 4.68 -9.22
C VAL A 142 -1.56 3.96 -8.83
N GLY A 143 -1.72 3.66 -7.54
CA GLY A 143 -2.92 3.01 -7.01
C GLY A 143 -4.19 3.85 -7.17
N ALA A 144 -4.07 5.18 -7.11
CA ALA A 144 -5.19 6.08 -7.40
C ALA A 144 -5.68 5.95 -8.85
N VAL A 145 -4.77 5.83 -9.83
CA VAL A 145 -5.14 5.54 -11.22
C VAL A 145 -5.81 4.17 -11.34
N ALA A 146 -5.26 3.15 -10.65
CA ALA A 146 -5.84 1.81 -10.62
C ALA A 146 -7.26 1.80 -10.04
N LYS A 147 -7.49 2.53 -8.94
CA LYS A 147 -8.81 2.70 -8.31
C LYS A 147 -9.82 3.32 -9.28
N ARG A 148 -9.41 4.33 -10.06
CA ARG A 148 -10.28 4.92 -11.07
C ARG A 148 -10.74 3.90 -12.12
N ILE A 149 -9.85 3.00 -12.57
CA ILE A 149 -10.22 1.90 -13.47
C ILE A 149 -11.25 0.97 -12.80
N LEU A 150 -11.00 0.59 -11.55
CA LEU A 150 -11.86 -0.32 -10.79
C LEU A 150 -13.23 0.29 -10.51
N GLU A 151 -13.30 1.56 -10.14
CA GLU A 151 -14.55 2.31 -9.90
C GLU A 151 -15.45 2.32 -11.14
N GLU A 152 -14.89 2.48 -12.34
CA GLU A 152 -15.65 2.47 -13.61
C GLU A 152 -16.34 1.13 -13.92
N ILE A 153 -15.88 0.07 -13.29
CA ILE A 153 -16.48 -1.27 -13.40
C ILE A 153 -17.20 -1.70 -12.11
N GLY A 154 -17.45 -0.77 -11.17
CA GLY A 154 -18.18 -1.01 -9.93
C GLY A 154 -17.43 -1.84 -8.90
N VAL A 155 -16.10 -1.78 -8.88
CA VAL A 155 -15.24 -2.40 -7.85
C VAL A 155 -14.80 -1.34 -6.88
N GLU A 156 -15.06 -1.55 -5.59
CA GLU A 156 -14.66 -0.66 -4.50
C GLU A 156 -13.56 -1.28 -3.64
N VAL A 157 -12.61 -0.45 -3.18
CA VAL A 157 -11.51 -0.86 -2.31
C VAL A 157 -11.48 0.05 -1.09
N ALA A 158 -11.40 -0.53 0.10
CA ALA A 158 -11.24 0.21 1.34
C ALA A 158 -10.32 -0.53 2.31
N SER A 159 -9.62 0.20 3.16
CA SER A 159 -8.79 -0.35 4.22
C SER A 159 -9.10 0.28 5.57
N HIS A 160 -8.86 -0.50 6.62
CA HIS A 160 -8.91 -0.05 8.01
C HIS A 160 -7.86 -0.80 8.85
N ILE A 161 -7.67 -0.35 10.08
CA ILE A 161 -6.73 -0.98 11.00
C ILE A 161 -7.50 -1.88 11.95
N VAL A 162 -7.05 -3.12 12.07
CA VAL A 162 -7.68 -4.15 12.91
C VAL A 162 -6.90 -4.45 14.19
N ASN A 163 -5.61 -4.07 14.23
CA ASN A 163 -4.77 -4.19 15.42
C ASN A 163 -3.75 -3.06 15.47
N PHE A 164 -3.61 -2.43 16.63
CA PHE A 164 -2.60 -1.41 16.93
C PHE A 164 -1.66 -1.89 18.03
N GLY A 165 -0.51 -2.45 17.66
CA GLY A 165 0.52 -2.83 18.61
C GLY A 165 0.05 -3.79 19.72
N GLY A 166 -0.95 -4.66 19.42
CA GLY A 166 -1.57 -5.57 20.35
C GLY A 166 -2.94 -5.15 20.87
N ILE A 167 -3.41 -3.92 20.58
CA ILE A 167 -4.81 -3.51 20.82
C ILE A 167 -5.65 -4.03 19.66
N GLU A 168 -6.48 -5.03 19.91
CA GLU A 168 -7.46 -5.54 18.95
C GLU A 168 -8.65 -4.59 18.81
N ILE A 169 -9.05 -4.31 17.58
CA ILE A 169 -10.24 -3.52 17.28
C ILE A 169 -11.44 -4.45 17.16
N ALA A 170 -12.49 -4.19 17.95
CA ALA A 170 -13.71 -5.01 18.00
C ALA A 170 -14.61 -4.74 16.78
N ILE A 171 -14.21 -5.23 15.61
CA ILE A 171 -14.85 -4.95 14.31
C ILE A 171 -16.25 -5.56 14.30
N PRO A 172 -17.31 -4.78 13.99
CA PRO A 172 -18.64 -5.33 13.77
C PRO A 172 -18.66 -6.33 12.61
N GLU A 173 -19.47 -7.38 12.74
CA GLU A 173 -19.68 -8.32 11.64
C GLU A 173 -20.41 -7.68 10.45
N ASN A 174 -20.15 -8.18 9.26
CA ASN A 174 -20.87 -7.84 8.03
C ASN A 174 -20.79 -6.38 7.58
N LEU A 175 -19.68 -5.67 7.89
CA LEU A 175 -19.45 -4.34 7.33
C LEU A 175 -19.22 -4.43 5.81
N THR A 176 -19.92 -3.59 5.08
CA THR A 176 -19.68 -3.40 3.65
C THR A 176 -18.41 -2.58 3.40
N VAL A 177 -17.85 -2.67 2.19
CA VAL A 177 -16.67 -1.88 1.80
C VAL A 177 -16.95 -0.38 1.92
N SER A 178 -18.16 0.07 1.52
CA SER A 178 -18.58 1.47 1.63
C SER A 178 -18.65 1.94 3.08
N GLU A 179 -19.18 1.13 4.02
CA GLU A 179 -19.23 1.46 5.45
C GLU A 179 -17.83 1.54 6.06
N ILE A 180 -16.92 0.63 5.68
CA ILE A 180 -15.52 0.69 6.11
C ILE A 180 -14.86 1.96 5.60
N LYS A 181 -15.03 2.29 4.33
CA LYS A 181 -14.50 3.51 3.71
C LYS A 181 -14.96 4.77 4.43
N GLU A 182 -16.24 4.84 4.78
CA GLU A 182 -16.81 5.97 5.50
C GLU A 182 -16.27 6.05 6.93
N LYS A 183 -16.42 4.98 7.73
CA LYS A 183 -16.03 4.96 9.15
C LYS A 183 -14.53 5.15 9.35
N ALA A 184 -13.71 4.40 8.62
CA ALA A 184 -12.25 4.55 8.70
C ALA A 184 -11.78 5.92 8.19
N GLY A 185 -12.48 6.50 7.21
CA GLY A 185 -12.20 7.84 6.70
C GLY A 185 -12.48 8.97 7.70
N GLN A 186 -13.39 8.75 8.66
CA GLN A 186 -13.69 9.70 9.73
C GLN A 186 -12.75 9.57 10.93
N SER A 187 -12.04 8.45 11.06
CA SER A 187 -11.13 8.17 12.16
C SER A 187 -9.71 8.67 11.90
N GLU A 188 -9.10 9.38 12.84
CA GLU A 188 -7.70 9.80 12.76
C GLU A 188 -6.70 8.63 12.85
N VAL A 189 -7.14 7.48 13.36
CA VAL A 189 -6.34 6.23 13.42
C VAL A 189 -6.82 5.17 12.43
N SER A 190 -7.77 5.54 11.54
CA SER A 190 -8.31 4.66 10.47
C SER A 190 -8.93 3.37 10.99
N ILE A 191 -9.66 3.41 12.11
CA ILE A 191 -10.44 2.31 12.64
C ILE A 191 -11.94 2.52 12.38
N VAL A 192 -12.72 1.43 12.45
CA VAL A 192 -14.19 1.47 12.21
C VAL A 192 -15.01 1.50 13.48
N VAL A 193 -14.36 1.53 14.64
CA VAL A 193 -14.98 1.52 15.99
C VAL A 193 -14.59 2.80 16.71
N PRO A 194 -15.40 3.88 16.63
CA PRO A 194 -15.07 5.19 17.21
C PRO A 194 -14.79 5.15 18.72
N GLU A 195 -15.46 4.23 19.45
CA GLU A 195 -15.34 4.09 20.90
C GLU A 195 -13.93 3.67 21.33
N GLN A 196 -13.15 3.04 20.44
CA GLN A 196 -11.77 2.62 20.73
C GLN A 196 -10.71 3.67 20.32
N GLU A 197 -11.11 4.74 19.63
CA GLU A 197 -10.17 5.70 19.04
C GLU A 197 -9.30 6.39 20.10
N GLU A 198 -9.92 6.86 21.21
CA GLU A 198 -9.18 7.55 22.27
C GLU A 198 -8.19 6.62 23.00
N ALA A 199 -8.54 5.34 23.17
CA ALA A 199 -7.62 4.36 23.76
C ALA A 199 -6.40 4.11 22.86
N VAL A 200 -6.62 4.02 21.55
CA VAL A 200 -5.53 3.87 20.55
C VAL A 200 -4.64 5.12 20.56
N LYS A 201 -5.22 6.33 20.55
CA LYS A 201 -4.44 7.58 20.60
C LYS A 201 -3.61 7.68 21.88
N ALA A 202 -4.18 7.37 23.01
CA ALA A 202 -3.46 7.37 24.29
C ALA A 202 -2.28 6.39 24.28
N TYR A 203 -2.44 5.22 23.67
CA TYR A 203 -1.38 4.24 23.53
C TYR A 203 -0.27 4.75 22.59
N ILE A 204 -0.61 5.34 21.46
CA ILE A 204 0.37 5.97 20.54
C ILE A 204 1.18 7.05 21.27
N ASP A 205 0.52 7.90 22.07
CA ASP A 205 1.19 8.95 22.84
C ASP A 205 2.13 8.38 23.91
N GLN A 206 1.73 7.29 24.56
CA GLN A 206 2.60 6.61 25.52
C GLN A 206 3.84 6.05 24.82
N VAL A 207 3.68 5.33 23.71
CA VAL A 207 4.81 4.79 22.91
C VAL A 207 5.76 5.91 22.47
N LYS A 208 5.22 7.05 22.04
CA LYS A 208 6.01 8.23 21.68
C LYS A 208 6.83 8.77 22.85
N LYS A 209 6.24 8.83 24.06
CA LYS A 209 6.95 9.25 25.30
C LYS A 209 8.07 8.29 25.65
N ASP A 210 7.88 7.00 25.41
CA ASP A 210 8.87 5.96 25.66
C ASP A 210 10.02 5.97 24.61
N GLY A 211 9.89 6.77 23.55
CA GLY A 211 10.85 6.83 22.45
C GLY A 211 10.84 5.60 21.55
N ASP A 212 9.73 4.86 21.56
CA ASP A 212 9.56 3.59 20.85
C ASP A 212 8.61 3.75 19.64
N THR A 213 8.33 2.64 18.94
CA THR A 213 7.44 2.58 17.77
C THR A 213 6.55 1.35 17.84
N ILE A 214 5.38 1.41 17.23
CA ILE A 214 4.45 0.27 17.12
C ILE A 214 4.08 -0.02 15.68
N GLY A 215 3.91 -1.30 15.41
CA GLY A 215 3.29 -1.84 14.21
C GLY A 215 1.85 -2.26 14.48
N GLY A 216 1.31 -3.10 13.62
CA GLY A 216 -0.04 -3.62 13.73
C GLY A 216 -0.51 -4.30 12.47
N ILE A 217 -1.82 -4.48 12.34
CA ILE A 217 -2.43 -5.21 11.22
C ILE A 217 -3.39 -4.29 10.48
N VAL A 218 -3.17 -4.20 9.18
CA VAL A 218 -4.06 -3.54 8.21
C VAL A 218 -4.95 -4.59 7.58
N GLU A 219 -6.24 -4.33 7.46
CA GLU A 219 -7.17 -5.10 6.65
C GLU A 219 -7.64 -4.28 5.45
N THR A 220 -7.67 -4.89 4.27
CA THR A 220 -8.20 -4.30 3.04
C THR A 220 -9.32 -5.20 2.51
N LEU A 221 -10.48 -4.59 2.27
CA LEU A 221 -11.61 -5.23 1.63
C LEU A 221 -11.81 -4.72 0.21
N VAL A 222 -12.23 -5.62 -0.69
CA VAL A 222 -12.60 -5.25 -2.06
C VAL A 222 -13.95 -5.86 -2.39
N GLY A 223 -14.90 -5.00 -2.74
CA GLY A 223 -16.25 -5.42 -3.15
C GLY A 223 -16.48 -5.27 -4.65
N GLY A 224 -17.47 -6.01 -5.17
CA GLY A 224 -17.88 -5.91 -6.56
C GLY A 224 -16.92 -6.56 -7.57
N VAL A 225 -16.03 -7.41 -7.12
CA VAL A 225 -15.01 -8.06 -7.97
C VAL A 225 -15.69 -9.10 -8.89
N PRO A 226 -15.44 -9.09 -10.21
CA PRO A 226 -15.91 -10.13 -11.12
C PRO A 226 -15.38 -11.51 -10.73
N VAL A 227 -16.20 -12.55 -10.88
CA VAL A 227 -15.79 -13.95 -10.70
C VAL A 227 -14.69 -14.32 -11.71
N GLY A 228 -13.69 -15.08 -11.27
CA GLY A 228 -12.68 -15.65 -12.15
C GLY A 228 -11.58 -14.70 -12.60
N LEU A 229 -11.24 -13.69 -11.79
CA LEU A 229 -9.94 -13.01 -11.89
C LEU A 229 -8.87 -13.91 -11.28
N GLY A 230 -7.70 -13.99 -11.92
CA GLY A 230 -6.67 -14.97 -11.60
C GLY A 230 -6.90 -16.32 -12.29
N SER A 231 -6.05 -17.30 -12.00
CA SER A 231 -6.15 -18.62 -12.62
C SER A 231 -5.52 -19.70 -11.75
N TYR A 232 -6.12 -20.90 -11.75
CA TYR A 232 -5.53 -22.10 -11.13
C TYR A 232 -4.55 -22.83 -12.07
N VAL A 233 -4.52 -22.46 -13.35
CA VAL A 233 -3.80 -23.19 -14.40
C VAL A 233 -2.29 -23.23 -14.18
N GLN A 234 -1.73 -22.16 -13.59
CA GLN A 234 -0.31 -22.08 -13.28
C GLN A 234 -0.11 -21.31 -11.96
N TRP A 235 0.93 -21.65 -11.20
CA TRP A 235 1.19 -21.10 -9.86
C TRP A 235 1.35 -19.56 -9.83
N ASP A 236 2.01 -18.99 -10.85
CA ASP A 236 2.25 -17.54 -10.99
C ASP A 236 1.05 -16.75 -11.54
N LYS A 237 -0.04 -17.46 -11.89
CA LYS A 237 -1.32 -16.87 -12.33
C LYS A 237 -2.35 -16.75 -11.21
N LYS A 238 -2.09 -17.28 -10.04
CA LYS A 238 -2.96 -17.19 -8.87
C LYS A 238 -3.01 -15.75 -8.36
N LEU A 239 -4.21 -15.16 -8.25
CA LEU A 239 -4.37 -13.76 -7.89
C LEU A 239 -4.09 -13.50 -6.40
N ASP A 240 -4.46 -14.40 -5.50
CA ASP A 240 -4.07 -14.35 -4.09
C ASP A 240 -2.55 -14.27 -3.92
N ALA A 241 -1.78 -15.06 -4.69
CA ALA A 241 -0.32 -15.03 -4.69
C ALA A 241 0.22 -13.69 -5.23
N LYS A 242 -0.38 -13.12 -6.29
CA LYS A 242 0.00 -11.79 -6.81
C LYS A 242 -0.28 -10.67 -5.79
N ILE A 243 -1.44 -10.72 -5.11
CA ILE A 243 -1.78 -9.78 -4.04
C ILE A 243 -0.81 -9.94 -2.86
N ALA A 244 -0.49 -11.18 -2.44
CA ALA A 244 0.46 -11.45 -1.38
C ALA A 244 1.84 -10.86 -1.69
N GLN A 245 2.35 -11.05 -2.92
CA GLN A 245 3.60 -10.44 -3.39
C GLN A 245 3.54 -8.92 -3.31
N GLY A 246 2.44 -8.31 -3.77
CA GLY A 246 2.23 -6.87 -3.70
C GLY A 246 2.28 -6.36 -2.26
N VAL A 247 1.52 -6.97 -1.36
CA VAL A 247 1.43 -6.58 0.06
C VAL A 247 2.77 -6.73 0.78
N VAL A 248 3.44 -7.87 0.65
CA VAL A 248 4.76 -8.09 1.31
C VAL A 248 5.85 -7.18 0.73
N SER A 249 5.68 -6.66 -0.49
CA SER A 249 6.60 -5.68 -1.09
C SER A 249 6.52 -4.29 -0.47
N ILE A 250 5.48 -3.99 0.33
CA ILE A 250 5.32 -2.71 1.02
C ILE A 250 6.37 -2.60 2.14
N ASN A 251 6.98 -1.43 2.28
CA ASN A 251 7.95 -1.17 3.34
C ASN A 251 7.40 -1.54 4.72
N ALA A 252 8.17 -2.29 5.49
CA ALA A 252 7.84 -2.80 6.82
C ALA A 252 6.78 -3.92 6.89
N PHE A 253 6.11 -4.30 5.83
CA PHE A 253 5.21 -5.46 5.86
C PHE A 253 5.99 -6.77 5.97
N LYS A 254 5.48 -7.71 6.79
CA LYS A 254 6.17 -8.97 7.15
C LYS A 254 5.30 -10.22 7.04
N GLY A 255 4.03 -10.05 6.77
CA GLY A 255 3.11 -11.17 6.58
C GLY A 255 1.85 -10.70 5.88
N VAL A 256 1.14 -11.66 5.31
CA VAL A 256 -0.14 -11.47 4.64
C VAL A 256 -1.00 -12.70 4.87
N GLU A 257 -2.30 -12.51 5.01
CA GLU A 257 -3.28 -13.60 5.09
C GLU A 257 -4.58 -13.19 4.39
N PHE A 258 -5.38 -14.19 4.01
CA PHE A 258 -6.66 -14.03 3.33
C PHE A 258 -7.76 -14.73 4.13
N GLY A 259 -8.92 -14.07 4.29
CA GLY A 259 -10.04 -14.61 5.06
C GLY A 259 -9.63 -14.96 6.50
N LEU A 260 -9.86 -16.20 6.90
CA LEU A 260 -9.43 -16.73 8.21
C LEU A 260 -7.90 -16.78 8.37
N GLY A 261 -7.14 -16.81 7.26
CA GLY A 261 -5.70 -16.82 7.29
C GLY A 261 -5.13 -17.98 8.12
N PHE A 262 -4.26 -17.68 9.07
CA PHE A 262 -3.63 -18.69 9.93
C PHE A 262 -4.61 -19.41 10.86
N GLU A 263 -5.78 -18.83 11.15
CA GLU A 263 -6.81 -19.51 11.96
C GLU A 263 -7.40 -20.73 11.25
N ALA A 264 -7.47 -20.71 9.91
CA ALA A 264 -7.92 -21.85 9.13
C ALA A 264 -7.13 -23.15 9.43
N GLY A 265 -5.84 -23.03 9.76
CA GLY A 265 -4.98 -24.16 10.14
C GLY A 265 -5.31 -24.81 11.49
N ARG A 266 -6.18 -24.18 12.29
CA ARG A 266 -6.60 -24.67 13.61
C ARG A 266 -7.99 -25.28 13.59
N LEU A 267 -8.71 -25.16 12.49
CA LEU A 267 -10.09 -25.54 12.32
C LEU A 267 -10.21 -26.79 11.42
N LYS A 268 -11.34 -27.50 11.54
CA LYS A 268 -11.67 -28.62 10.64
C LYS A 268 -12.17 -28.08 9.29
N GLY A 269 -12.01 -28.86 8.22
CA GLY A 269 -12.43 -28.46 6.88
C GLY A 269 -13.88 -27.99 6.80
N SER A 270 -14.82 -28.65 7.48
CA SER A 270 -16.22 -28.26 7.55
C SER A 270 -16.51 -26.93 8.25
N GLN A 271 -15.53 -26.37 8.97
CA GLN A 271 -15.62 -25.08 9.64
C GLN A 271 -14.95 -23.96 8.82
N VAL A 272 -14.17 -24.32 7.81
CA VAL A 272 -13.40 -23.40 6.97
C VAL A 272 -14.04 -23.20 5.61
N MET A 273 -14.51 -24.30 4.96
CA MET A 273 -14.98 -24.23 3.58
C MET A 273 -16.30 -23.48 3.48
N ASP A 274 -16.37 -22.52 2.56
CA ASP A 274 -17.55 -21.70 2.32
C ASP A 274 -18.58 -22.51 1.48
N GLU A 275 -19.74 -22.81 2.07
CA GLU A 275 -20.78 -23.55 1.38
C GLU A 275 -21.35 -22.76 0.19
N ILE A 276 -21.47 -23.43 -0.95
CA ILE A 276 -21.99 -22.83 -2.18
C ILE A 276 -23.53 -22.87 -2.14
N VAL A 277 -24.15 -21.74 -2.45
CA VAL A 277 -25.59 -21.59 -2.59
C VAL A 277 -25.93 -20.94 -3.92
N TRP A 278 -27.14 -21.13 -4.38
CA TRP A 278 -27.63 -20.55 -5.61
C TRP A 278 -29.01 -19.92 -5.40
N SER A 279 -29.24 -18.79 -6.06
CA SER A 279 -30.55 -18.16 -6.18
C SER A 279 -30.74 -17.56 -7.57
N GLU A 280 -31.99 -17.42 -8.02
CA GLU A 280 -32.30 -16.80 -9.31
C GLU A 280 -31.84 -15.31 -9.34
N GLU A 281 -31.92 -14.64 -8.21
CA GLU A 281 -31.54 -13.22 -8.08
C GLU A 281 -30.05 -13.01 -8.18
N ALA A 282 -29.24 -13.79 -7.42
CA ALA A 282 -27.81 -13.56 -7.23
C ALA A 282 -26.90 -14.53 -8.01
N GLY A 283 -27.45 -15.66 -8.55
CA GLY A 283 -26.64 -16.75 -9.08
C GLY A 283 -25.94 -17.53 -7.96
N TYR A 284 -24.71 -17.97 -8.20
CA TYR A 284 -23.90 -18.69 -7.21
C TYR A 284 -23.22 -17.73 -6.25
N THR A 285 -23.45 -17.92 -4.95
CA THR A 285 -22.85 -17.18 -3.84
C THR A 285 -22.28 -18.12 -2.77
N ARG A 286 -21.76 -17.58 -1.68
CA ARG A 286 -21.26 -18.36 -0.54
C ARG A 286 -22.01 -17.96 0.73
N ARG A 287 -22.19 -18.93 1.67
CA ARG A 287 -22.84 -18.65 2.97
C ARG A 287 -21.92 -17.90 3.92
N THR A 288 -20.63 -18.12 3.79
CA THR A 288 -19.56 -17.49 4.58
C THR A 288 -18.46 -17.01 3.64
N ASN A 289 -17.51 -16.24 4.13
CA ASN A 289 -16.35 -15.79 3.35
C ASN A 289 -15.04 -16.07 4.10
N ASN A 290 -14.93 -17.28 4.61
CA ASN A 290 -13.77 -17.75 5.38
C ASN A 290 -12.49 -17.78 4.54
N LEU A 291 -12.61 -18.04 3.24
CA LEU A 291 -11.50 -18.07 2.30
C LEU A 291 -11.13 -16.69 1.74
N GLY A 292 -11.85 -15.63 2.16
CA GLY A 292 -11.53 -14.25 1.79
C GLY A 292 -11.68 -13.91 0.32
N GLY A 293 -12.70 -14.49 -0.36
CA GLY A 293 -13.03 -14.20 -1.75
C GLY A 293 -12.26 -15.00 -2.80
N PHE A 294 -11.48 -16.01 -2.39
CA PHE A 294 -10.61 -16.80 -3.29
C PHE A 294 -10.89 -18.30 -3.25
N GLU A 295 -10.97 -18.92 -4.42
CA GLU A 295 -10.97 -20.36 -4.61
C GLU A 295 -9.99 -20.73 -5.74
N GLY A 296 -9.01 -21.59 -5.43
CA GLY A 296 -8.00 -22.02 -6.41
C GLY A 296 -7.12 -20.87 -6.96
N GLY A 297 -7.01 -19.76 -6.27
CA GLY A 297 -6.28 -18.57 -6.74
C GLY A 297 -7.07 -17.67 -7.68
N MET A 298 -8.39 -17.86 -7.73
CA MET A 298 -9.33 -17.04 -8.51
C MET A 298 -10.36 -16.39 -7.60
N THR A 299 -10.86 -15.22 -7.98
CA THR A 299 -11.99 -14.59 -7.31
C THR A 299 -13.27 -15.39 -7.50
N ASN A 300 -14.09 -15.53 -6.44
CA ASN A 300 -15.34 -16.29 -6.44
C ASN A 300 -16.59 -15.41 -6.41
N GLY A 301 -16.44 -14.07 -6.46
CA GLY A 301 -17.52 -13.10 -6.42
C GLY A 301 -17.82 -12.52 -5.04
N GLU A 302 -17.38 -13.20 -3.96
CA GLU A 302 -17.43 -12.65 -2.60
C GLU A 302 -16.38 -11.54 -2.41
N PRO A 303 -16.53 -10.66 -1.43
CA PRO A 303 -15.55 -9.64 -1.15
C PRO A 303 -14.15 -10.24 -0.88
N ILE A 304 -13.12 -9.65 -1.48
CA ILE A 304 -11.76 -10.00 -1.12
C ILE A 304 -11.46 -9.42 0.26
N LEU A 305 -10.97 -10.28 1.17
CA LEU A 305 -10.51 -9.88 2.49
C LEU A 305 -9.04 -10.27 2.63
N VAL A 306 -8.16 -9.27 2.73
CA VAL A 306 -6.72 -9.45 2.88
C VAL A 306 -6.19 -8.64 4.05
N ARG A 307 -5.37 -9.28 4.92
CA ARG A 307 -4.68 -8.63 6.03
C ARG A 307 -3.19 -8.62 5.79
N GLY A 308 -2.56 -7.50 6.18
CA GLY A 308 -1.11 -7.36 6.13
C GLY A 308 -0.57 -6.88 7.47
N VAL A 309 0.48 -7.54 7.99
CA VAL A 309 1.13 -7.12 9.23
C VAL A 309 2.30 -6.19 8.92
N MET A 310 2.28 -4.99 9.49
CA MET A 310 3.38 -4.04 9.47
C MET A 310 4.17 -4.13 10.77
N LYS A 311 5.47 -4.43 10.68
CA LYS A 311 6.36 -4.33 11.84
C LYS A 311 6.52 -2.89 12.30
N PRO A 312 6.92 -2.64 13.56
CA PRO A 312 7.30 -1.30 14.04
C PRO A 312 8.34 -0.62 13.14
N ILE A 313 8.30 0.71 13.09
CA ILE A 313 9.29 1.51 12.35
C ILE A 313 10.66 1.31 12.99
N PRO A 314 11.73 1.01 12.20
CA PRO A 314 13.03 0.65 12.77
C PRO A 314 13.85 1.84 13.31
N THR A 315 13.39 3.06 13.14
CA THR A 315 14.01 4.26 13.69
C THR A 315 13.35 4.63 15.01
N LEU A 316 14.05 4.43 16.13
CA LEU A 316 13.57 4.72 17.47
C LEU A 316 14.32 5.92 18.07
N TYR A 317 13.61 6.77 18.82
CA TYR A 317 14.24 7.82 19.62
C TYR A 317 15.01 7.24 20.84
N LYS A 318 14.68 6.00 21.22
CA LYS A 318 15.46 5.13 22.11
C LYS A 318 16.29 4.16 21.25
N PRO A 319 17.43 4.58 20.69
CA PRO A 319 18.12 3.83 19.65
C PRO A 319 18.67 2.50 20.20
N LEU A 320 18.48 1.45 19.42
CA LEU A 320 19.06 0.14 19.66
C LEU A 320 20.58 0.16 19.39
N MET A 321 21.30 -0.81 19.94
CA MET A 321 22.71 -1.00 19.64
C MET A 321 22.93 -1.43 18.19
N SER A 322 23.98 -0.90 17.61
CA SER A 322 24.48 -1.17 16.26
C SER A 322 26.00 -1.19 16.27
N VAL A 323 26.61 -1.19 15.12
CA VAL A 323 28.05 -1.15 14.92
C VAL A 323 28.38 -0.09 13.87
N ASP A 324 29.39 0.72 14.10
CA ASP A 324 29.90 1.65 13.09
C ASP A 324 30.68 0.86 12.03
N ILE A 325 30.30 0.99 10.75
CA ILE A 325 30.90 0.19 9.65
C ILE A 325 32.35 0.58 9.33
N GLU A 326 32.82 1.77 9.76
CA GLU A 326 34.18 2.21 9.54
C GLU A 326 35.14 1.72 10.63
N THR A 327 34.70 1.76 11.89
CA THR A 327 35.55 1.42 13.05
C THR A 327 35.32 0.00 13.56
N HIS A 328 34.19 -0.63 13.21
CA HIS A 328 33.69 -1.91 13.77
C HIS A 328 33.42 -1.87 15.29
N GLU A 329 33.34 -0.69 15.86
CA GLU A 329 33.06 -0.50 17.29
C GLU A 329 31.56 -0.49 17.55
N PRO A 330 31.06 -1.05 18.68
CA PRO A 330 29.67 -0.96 19.10
C PRO A 330 29.24 0.51 19.25
N TYR A 331 28.10 0.84 18.68
CA TYR A 331 27.55 2.18 18.75
C TYR A 331 26.01 2.15 18.74
N LYS A 332 25.38 3.26 19.15
CA LYS A 332 23.93 3.42 18.99
C LYS A 332 23.57 3.64 17.53
N ALA A 333 22.50 3.01 17.05
CA ALA A 333 21.99 3.19 15.70
C ALA A 333 21.69 4.67 15.41
N THR A 334 21.81 5.06 14.14
CA THR A 334 21.46 6.41 13.69
C THR A 334 19.98 6.70 13.97
N VAL A 335 19.72 7.86 14.56
CA VAL A 335 18.35 8.36 14.79
C VAL A 335 18.01 9.37 13.70
N GLU A 336 17.07 9.00 12.85
CA GLU A 336 16.43 9.89 11.90
C GLU A 336 15.05 10.33 12.43
N ARG A 337 14.45 11.35 11.86
CA ARG A 337 13.06 11.74 12.20
C ARG A 337 12.11 10.59 11.91
N SER A 338 11.33 10.20 12.91
CA SER A 338 10.40 9.06 12.83
C SER A 338 9.10 9.36 13.53
N ASP A 339 8.06 8.68 13.12
CA ASP A 339 6.75 8.68 13.75
C ASP A 339 6.65 7.48 14.72
N PRO A 340 5.83 7.52 15.79
CA PRO A 340 5.60 6.37 16.66
C PRO A 340 4.91 5.23 15.94
N THR A 341 4.10 5.54 14.91
CA THR A 341 3.46 4.56 14.03
C THR A 341 3.23 5.16 12.64
N ALA A 342 3.07 4.29 11.64
CA ALA A 342 2.66 4.68 10.29
C ALA A 342 1.43 3.88 9.81
N LEU A 343 0.70 3.23 10.73
CA LEU A 343 -0.41 2.32 10.38
C LEU A 343 -1.50 2.99 9.53
N PRO A 344 -2.01 4.20 9.83
CA PRO A 344 -3.01 4.84 8.99
C PRO A 344 -2.52 5.04 7.54
N ALA A 345 -1.28 5.48 7.38
CA ALA A 345 -0.67 5.62 6.05
C ALA A 345 -0.44 4.26 5.37
N ALA A 346 -0.05 3.23 6.13
CA ALA A 346 0.14 1.87 5.62
C ALA A 346 -1.18 1.28 5.08
N GLY A 347 -2.32 1.61 5.69
CA GLY A 347 -3.64 1.26 5.18
C GLY A 347 -3.87 1.82 3.77
N VAL A 348 -3.63 3.10 3.57
CA VAL A 348 -3.76 3.74 2.24
C VAL A 348 -2.79 3.14 1.22
N VAL A 349 -1.56 2.83 1.62
CA VAL A 349 -0.57 2.19 0.73
C VAL A 349 -1.00 0.77 0.35
N MET A 350 -1.49 -0.02 1.31
CA MET A 350 -1.96 -1.39 1.05
C MET A 350 -3.18 -1.39 0.12
N GLU A 351 -4.14 -0.51 0.36
CA GLU A 351 -5.30 -0.27 -0.49
C GLU A 351 -4.89 0.05 -1.95
N ALA A 352 -3.92 0.95 -2.12
CA ALA A 352 -3.37 1.32 -3.42
C ALA A 352 -2.66 0.14 -4.13
N VAL A 353 -1.89 -0.65 -3.39
CA VAL A 353 -1.19 -1.83 -3.93
C VAL A 353 -2.16 -2.91 -4.35
N VAL A 354 -3.15 -3.22 -3.52
CA VAL A 354 -4.20 -4.21 -3.85
C VAL A 354 -4.99 -3.76 -5.08
N ALA A 355 -5.39 -2.49 -5.14
CA ALA A 355 -6.07 -1.91 -6.32
C ALA A 355 -5.21 -2.03 -7.59
N THR A 356 -3.90 -1.79 -7.50
CA THR A 356 -2.99 -1.88 -8.64
C THR A 356 -2.89 -3.31 -9.18
N VAL A 357 -2.80 -4.31 -8.29
CA VAL A 357 -2.77 -5.73 -8.68
C VAL A 357 -4.09 -6.13 -9.33
N LEU A 358 -5.22 -5.74 -8.73
CA LEU A 358 -6.56 -6.05 -9.26
C LEU A 358 -6.83 -5.40 -10.61
N ALA A 359 -6.52 -4.11 -10.78
CA ALA A 359 -6.68 -3.43 -12.06
C ALA A 359 -5.82 -4.07 -13.15
N THR A 360 -4.61 -4.52 -12.80
CA THR A 360 -3.75 -5.26 -13.73
C THR A 360 -4.41 -6.57 -14.18
N GLU A 361 -4.97 -7.33 -13.24
CA GLU A 361 -5.62 -8.61 -13.55
C GLU A 361 -6.93 -8.42 -14.33
N VAL A 362 -7.71 -7.38 -14.03
CA VAL A 362 -8.89 -6.99 -14.81
C VAL A 362 -8.52 -6.72 -16.27
N LEU A 363 -7.48 -5.92 -16.50
CA LEU A 363 -7.01 -5.57 -17.84
C LEU A 363 -6.36 -6.76 -18.56
N GLU A 364 -5.76 -7.71 -17.85
CA GLU A 364 -5.25 -8.96 -18.43
C GLU A 364 -6.40 -9.86 -18.89
N LYS A 365 -7.47 -10.01 -18.08
CA LYS A 365 -8.63 -10.86 -18.38
C LYS A 365 -9.52 -10.28 -19.48
N PHE A 366 -9.85 -9.01 -19.42
CA PHE A 366 -10.82 -8.36 -20.30
C PHE A 366 -10.21 -7.59 -21.48
N SER A 367 -8.89 -7.46 -21.50
CA SER A 367 -8.02 -7.00 -22.59
C SER A 367 -8.67 -5.99 -23.54
N SER A 368 -8.74 -4.71 -23.15
CA SER A 368 -9.25 -3.67 -24.03
C SER A 368 -8.39 -2.39 -23.99
N ASP A 369 -8.35 -1.70 -25.15
CA ASP A 369 -7.58 -0.48 -25.34
C ASP A 369 -8.36 0.77 -24.91
N ASN A 370 -9.68 0.65 -24.70
CA ASN A 370 -10.49 1.75 -24.22
C ASN A 370 -11.47 1.34 -23.11
N LEU A 371 -11.92 2.34 -22.36
CA LEU A 371 -12.74 2.15 -21.16
C LEU A 371 -14.12 1.56 -21.47
N GLU A 372 -14.78 1.98 -22.55
CA GLU A 372 -16.14 1.53 -22.87
C GLU A 372 -16.14 0.05 -23.23
N GLU A 373 -15.20 -0.41 -24.04
CA GLU A 373 -15.03 -1.83 -24.36
C GLU A 373 -14.74 -2.67 -23.10
N LEU A 374 -13.92 -2.14 -22.18
CA LEU A 374 -13.65 -2.77 -20.89
C LEU A 374 -14.96 -2.96 -20.09
N LYS A 375 -15.77 -1.91 -19.99
CA LYS A 375 -17.07 -1.92 -19.27
C LYS A 375 -18.02 -2.92 -19.87
N GLU A 376 -18.14 -2.95 -21.20
CA GLU A 376 -18.98 -3.91 -21.94
C GLU A 376 -18.52 -5.35 -21.69
N ALA A 377 -17.22 -5.62 -21.77
CA ALA A 377 -16.66 -6.95 -21.54
C ALA A 377 -16.91 -7.44 -20.10
N VAL A 378 -16.73 -6.59 -19.11
CA VAL A 378 -17.02 -6.90 -17.70
C VAL A 378 -18.51 -7.13 -17.47
N ALA A 379 -19.39 -6.29 -18.03
CA ALA A 379 -20.84 -6.44 -17.90
C ALA A 379 -21.34 -7.76 -18.49
N LYS A 380 -20.89 -8.11 -19.71
CA LYS A 380 -21.19 -9.38 -20.37
C LYS A 380 -20.69 -10.59 -19.57
N HIS A 381 -19.52 -10.49 -18.97
CA HIS A 381 -18.99 -11.56 -18.13
C HIS A 381 -19.79 -11.74 -16.84
N ARG A 382 -20.21 -10.66 -16.19
CA ARG A 382 -21.07 -10.72 -15.01
C ARG A 382 -22.43 -11.36 -15.32
N ASP A 383 -23.04 -11.00 -16.44
CA ASP A 383 -24.29 -11.62 -16.89
C ASP A 383 -24.10 -13.11 -17.12
N PHE A 384 -23.04 -13.53 -17.80
CA PHE A 384 -22.71 -14.94 -17.99
C PHE A 384 -22.53 -15.69 -16.67
N THR A 385 -21.73 -15.16 -15.73
CA THR A 385 -21.45 -15.85 -14.45
C THR A 385 -22.66 -15.91 -13.52
N LYS A 386 -23.56 -14.94 -13.59
CA LYS A 386 -24.82 -14.95 -12.87
C LYS A 386 -25.77 -16.05 -13.38
N ASN A 387 -25.77 -16.29 -14.69
CA ASN A 387 -26.69 -17.23 -15.38
C ASN A 387 -26.05 -18.60 -15.68
N PHE A 388 -24.83 -18.86 -15.16
CA PHE A 388 -24.08 -20.11 -15.37
C PHE A 388 -24.82 -21.37 -14.88
#